data_f82a32250d1ac8d64be78f5eec8dca02
#
_entry.id   f82a32250d1ac8d64be78f5eec8dca02
#
_cell.length_a   1.000
_cell.length_b   1.000
_cell.length_c   1.000
_cell.angle_alpha   90.00
_cell.angle_beta   90.00
_cell.angle_gamma   90.00
#
_symmetry.space_group_name_H-M   'P 1'
#
loop_
_entity.id
_entity.type
_entity.pdbx_description
1 polymer ?
#
loop_
_entity_poly.entity_id
_entity_poly.type
_entity_poly.pdbx_seq_one_letter_code
_entity_poly.pdbx_strand_id
1 'polypeptide(L)'
;LRTVLWVAGCTHCCKDCQNPITWDVNGGVPFTDETKEELFSKLNHAYISGITFSGGDPLHPQNREMITQLAKEINEKFPDKTIWCYTGFLWEDLQNEEILNYIDVLVDGEFMVDLLDTKLKWCGSSNQRIIDVPASLDAGQVILYVDNSEITGNN
;
A
#
# COMPACT_ATOMS: atom_id res chain seq x y z
N LEU A 1 2.42 -13.78 -7.00
CA LEU A 1 1.03 -13.28 -6.98
C LEU A 1 0.71 -12.63 -5.66
N ARG A 2 -0.06 -11.55 -5.71
CA ARG A 2 -0.47 -10.79 -4.53
C ARG A 2 -1.98 -10.56 -4.57
N THR A 3 -2.59 -10.55 -3.39
CA THR A 3 -3.98 -10.12 -3.22
C THR A 3 -4.00 -8.60 -3.13
N VAL A 4 -4.96 -7.96 -3.78
CA VAL A 4 -5.09 -6.49 -3.74
C VAL A 4 -6.43 -6.14 -3.11
N LEU A 5 -6.39 -5.28 -2.08
CA LEU A 5 -7.58 -4.69 -1.48
C LEU A 5 -7.72 -3.26 -1.98
N TRP A 6 -8.81 -2.99 -2.69
CA TRP A 6 -9.14 -1.67 -3.22
C TRP A 6 -10.06 -0.95 -2.26
N VAL A 7 -9.63 0.18 -1.73
CA VAL A 7 -10.43 0.96 -0.78
C VAL A 7 -11.00 2.22 -1.45
N ALA A 8 -12.14 2.69 -0.94
CA ALA A 8 -12.73 3.95 -1.37
C ALA A 8 -12.27 5.09 -0.46
N GLY A 9 -12.24 6.30 -1.01
CA GLY A 9 -11.88 7.52 -0.29
C GLY A 9 -10.46 7.98 -0.57
N CYS A 10 -10.36 9.15 -1.18
CA CYS A 10 -9.07 9.79 -1.43
C CYS A 10 -9.30 11.30 -1.52
N THR A 11 -8.54 12.08 -0.74
CA THR A 11 -8.65 13.54 -0.72
C THR A 11 -7.58 14.23 -1.58
N HIS A 12 -6.67 13.46 -2.18
CA HIS A 12 -5.56 14.02 -2.95
C HIS A 12 -6.01 14.63 -4.28
N CYS A 13 -7.04 14.03 -4.93
CA CYS A 13 -7.62 14.51 -6.19
C CYS A 13 -6.54 14.80 -7.24
N CYS A 14 -5.60 13.89 -7.40
CA CYS A 14 -4.49 14.04 -8.33
C CYS A 14 -4.99 14.26 -9.75
N LYS A 15 -4.39 15.21 -10.45
CA LYS A 15 -4.73 15.45 -11.86
C LYS A 15 -4.46 14.18 -12.67
N ASP A 16 -5.45 13.77 -13.48
CA ASP A 16 -5.41 12.57 -14.31
C ASP A 16 -5.13 11.28 -13.51
N CYS A 17 -5.64 11.24 -12.27
CA CYS A 17 -5.57 10.04 -11.44
C CYS A 17 -6.14 8.83 -12.18
N GLN A 18 -5.49 7.67 -12.03
CA GLN A 18 -5.90 6.43 -12.69
C GLN A 18 -7.21 5.85 -12.13
N ASN A 19 -7.60 6.23 -10.90
CA ASN A 19 -8.78 5.70 -10.21
C ASN A 19 -9.65 6.80 -9.57
N PRO A 20 -10.14 7.80 -10.33
CA PRO A 20 -10.92 8.88 -9.72
C PRO A 20 -12.23 8.42 -9.10
N ILE A 21 -12.79 7.30 -9.54
CA ILE A 21 -14.00 6.71 -8.96
C ILE A 21 -13.82 6.33 -7.48
N THR A 22 -12.59 6.16 -7.03
CA THR A 22 -12.29 5.79 -5.64
C THR A 22 -12.15 6.99 -4.70
N TRP A 23 -12.35 8.22 -5.18
CA TRP A 23 -12.23 9.42 -4.35
C TRP A 23 -13.32 9.55 -3.29
N ASP A 24 -14.52 9.05 -3.58
CA ASP A 24 -15.64 9.09 -2.65
C ASP A 24 -15.50 7.97 -1.61
N VAL A 25 -15.34 8.35 -0.34
CA VAL A 25 -15.21 7.39 0.76
C VAL A 25 -16.43 6.48 0.91
N ASN A 26 -17.59 6.92 0.45
CA ASN A 26 -18.83 6.15 0.49
C ASN A 26 -19.10 5.40 -0.82
N GLY A 27 -18.20 5.50 -1.79
CA GLY A 27 -18.41 4.95 -3.12
C GLY A 27 -18.16 3.44 -3.24
N GLY A 28 -17.61 2.82 -2.21
CA GLY A 28 -17.28 1.39 -2.23
C GLY A 28 -18.32 0.53 -1.53
N VAL A 29 -18.14 -0.78 -1.61
CA VAL A 29 -18.94 -1.76 -0.87
C VAL A 29 -18.42 -1.80 0.58
N PRO A 30 -19.33 -1.85 1.60
CA PRO A 30 -18.88 -1.95 2.98
C PRO A 30 -17.97 -3.16 3.23
N PHE A 31 -16.91 -2.95 3.99
CA PHE A 31 -15.99 -4.03 4.39
C PHE A 31 -16.62 -4.75 5.60
N THR A 32 -17.03 -5.98 5.40
CA THR A 32 -17.69 -6.79 6.41
C THR A 32 -16.79 -7.92 6.90
N ASP A 33 -17.23 -8.63 7.95
CA ASP A 33 -16.51 -9.81 8.43
C ASP A 33 -16.42 -10.90 7.36
N GLU A 34 -17.46 -11.03 6.53
CA GLU A 34 -17.46 -11.97 5.39
C GLU A 34 -16.38 -11.61 4.37
N THR A 35 -16.25 -10.31 4.05
CA THR A 35 -15.21 -9.81 3.15
C THR A 35 -13.82 -10.10 3.71
N LYS A 36 -13.65 -9.92 5.01
CA LYS A 36 -12.40 -10.19 5.71
C LYS A 36 -12.05 -11.67 5.67
N GLU A 37 -13.02 -12.56 5.90
CA GLU A 37 -12.82 -14.00 5.82
C GLU A 37 -12.41 -14.43 4.41
N GLU A 38 -13.05 -13.86 3.39
CA GLU A 38 -12.71 -14.11 1.99
C GLU A 38 -11.27 -13.68 1.69
N LEU A 39 -10.88 -12.50 2.17
CA LEU A 39 -9.53 -11.97 2.01
C LEU A 39 -8.50 -12.90 2.66
N PHE A 40 -8.77 -13.34 3.88
CA PHE A 40 -7.86 -14.24 4.60
C PHE A 40 -7.76 -15.61 3.94
N SER A 41 -8.86 -16.10 3.38
CA SER A 41 -8.87 -17.34 2.62
C SER A 41 -7.94 -17.25 1.41
N LYS A 42 -7.95 -16.12 0.70
CA LYS A 42 -7.04 -15.89 -0.43
C LYS A 42 -5.58 -15.82 0.03
N LEU A 43 -5.32 -15.12 1.13
CA LEU A 43 -3.96 -15.00 1.67
C LEU A 43 -3.39 -16.33 2.13
N ASN A 44 -4.23 -17.27 2.50
CA ASN A 44 -3.79 -18.57 2.99
C ASN A 44 -3.19 -19.49 1.90
N HIS A 45 -3.30 -19.13 0.63
CA HIS A 45 -2.70 -19.91 -0.44
C HIS A 45 -1.19 -19.71 -0.50
N ALA A 46 -0.46 -20.81 -0.65
CA ALA A 46 1.01 -20.79 -0.67
C ALA A 46 1.59 -19.96 -1.82
N TYR A 47 0.87 -19.86 -2.94
CA TYR A 47 1.32 -19.10 -4.11
C TYR A 47 1.07 -17.58 -3.98
N ILE A 48 0.39 -17.13 -2.93
CA ILE A 48 0.15 -15.71 -2.68
C ILE A 48 1.27 -15.18 -1.79
N SER A 49 2.06 -14.24 -2.28
CA SER A 49 3.20 -13.68 -1.54
C SER A 49 2.80 -12.63 -0.48
N GLY A 50 1.63 -12.03 -0.61
CA GLY A 50 1.16 -11.04 0.35
C GLY A 50 -0.04 -10.26 -0.15
N ILE A 51 -0.27 -9.11 0.49
CA ILE A 51 -1.39 -8.23 0.19
C ILE A 51 -0.88 -6.82 -0.16
N THR A 52 -1.58 -6.15 -1.05
CA THR A 52 -1.36 -4.75 -1.39
C THR A 52 -2.63 -3.97 -1.10
N PHE A 53 -2.52 -2.91 -0.31
CA PHE A 53 -3.61 -1.96 -0.09
C PHE A 53 -3.49 -0.85 -1.14
N SER A 54 -4.55 -0.64 -1.90
CA SER A 54 -4.58 0.34 -2.99
C SER A 54 -6.00 0.91 -3.14
N GLY A 55 -6.31 1.49 -4.29
CA GLY A 55 -7.63 2.06 -4.60
C GLY A 55 -7.62 3.58 -4.52
N GLY A 56 -8.47 4.17 -3.69
CA GLY A 56 -8.41 5.58 -3.32
C GLY A 56 -7.15 5.82 -2.50
N ASP A 57 -7.31 6.08 -1.21
CA ASP A 57 -6.14 6.12 -0.33
C ASP A 57 -6.39 5.28 0.91
N PRO A 58 -5.66 4.16 1.09
CA PRO A 58 -5.77 3.34 2.30
C PRO A 58 -5.52 4.12 3.59
N LEU A 59 -4.74 5.20 3.53
CA LEU A 59 -4.42 6.03 4.68
C LEU A 59 -5.27 7.29 4.78
N HIS A 60 -6.35 7.38 3.97
CA HIS A 60 -7.38 8.38 4.19
C HIS A 60 -7.86 8.31 5.65
N PRO A 61 -8.04 9.45 6.35
CA PRO A 61 -8.38 9.44 7.77
C PRO A 61 -9.53 8.52 8.17
N GLN A 62 -10.54 8.35 7.31
CA GLN A 62 -11.68 7.47 7.59
C GLN A 62 -11.35 5.99 7.38
N ASN A 63 -10.30 5.65 6.65
CA ASN A 63 -9.89 4.28 6.37
C ASN A 63 -8.72 3.83 7.25
N ARG A 64 -7.96 4.77 7.77
CA ARG A 64 -6.65 4.52 8.39
C ARG A 64 -6.74 3.54 9.56
N GLU A 65 -7.70 3.72 10.45
CA GLU A 65 -7.87 2.85 11.62
C GLU A 65 -8.17 1.41 11.21
N MET A 66 -9.13 1.23 10.28
CA MET A 66 -9.51 -0.11 9.81
C MET A 66 -8.34 -0.79 9.10
N ILE A 67 -7.63 -0.08 8.25
CA ILE A 67 -6.48 -0.63 7.53
C ILE A 67 -5.36 -1.00 8.50
N THR A 68 -5.13 -0.18 9.53
CA THR A 68 -4.14 -0.47 10.56
C THR A 68 -4.47 -1.76 11.30
N GLN A 69 -5.73 -1.94 11.72
CA GLN A 69 -6.17 -3.16 12.40
C GLN A 69 -6.05 -4.38 11.49
N LEU A 70 -6.44 -4.22 10.24
CA LEU A 70 -6.34 -5.31 9.26
C LEU A 70 -4.87 -5.71 9.03
N ALA A 71 -3.98 -4.76 8.88
CA ALA A 71 -2.55 -5.02 8.71
C ALA A 71 -1.99 -5.77 9.92
N LYS A 72 -2.38 -5.36 11.12
CA LYS A 72 -1.97 -6.03 12.35
C LYS A 72 -2.44 -7.48 12.40
N GLU A 73 -3.69 -7.75 12.08
CA GLU A 73 -4.24 -9.11 12.04
C GLU A 73 -3.53 -9.97 11.00
N ILE A 74 -3.23 -9.41 9.84
CA ILE A 74 -2.53 -10.14 8.79
C ILE A 74 -1.12 -10.52 9.24
N ASN A 75 -0.42 -9.60 9.88
CA ASN A 75 0.91 -9.90 10.43
C ASN A 75 0.87 -11.03 11.45
N GLU A 76 -0.15 -11.06 12.30
CA GLU A 76 -0.29 -12.08 13.32
C GLU A 76 -0.65 -13.45 12.73
N LYS A 77 -1.54 -13.49 11.76
CA LYS A 77 -2.04 -14.74 11.17
C LYS A 77 -1.17 -15.26 10.04
N PHE A 78 -0.53 -14.38 9.31
CA PHE A 78 0.25 -14.72 8.11
C PHE A 78 1.63 -14.06 8.17
N PRO A 79 2.48 -14.44 9.13
CA PRO A 79 3.79 -13.78 9.30
C PRO A 79 4.71 -13.90 8.09
N ASP A 80 4.45 -14.87 7.19
CA ASP A 80 5.24 -15.07 5.97
C ASP A 80 4.78 -14.20 4.80
N LYS A 81 3.65 -13.49 4.95
CA LYS A 81 3.09 -12.65 3.89
C LYS A 81 3.55 -11.22 4.07
N THR A 82 3.88 -10.57 2.96
CA THR A 82 4.28 -9.16 2.96
C THR A 82 3.10 -8.24 2.74
N ILE A 83 3.16 -7.04 3.29
CA ILE A 83 2.10 -6.03 3.17
C ILE A 83 2.68 -4.80 2.48
N TRP A 84 2.09 -4.43 1.34
CA TRP A 84 2.40 -3.22 0.59
C TRP A 84 1.25 -2.24 0.71
N CYS A 85 1.54 -0.97 0.84
CA CYS A 85 0.52 0.08 0.95
C CYS A 85 0.86 1.24 0.03
N TYR A 86 -0.09 1.61 -0.83
CA TYR A 86 0.00 2.78 -1.68
C TYR A 86 -0.72 3.94 -1.02
N THR A 87 -0.12 5.11 -1.00
CA THR A 87 -0.73 6.32 -0.44
C THR A 87 -0.26 7.56 -1.18
N GLY A 88 -1.10 8.59 -1.21
CA GLY A 88 -0.69 9.91 -1.68
C GLY A 88 -0.01 10.75 -0.61
N PHE A 89 -0.07 10.35 0.65
CA PHE A 89 0.66 11.02 1.72
C PHE A 89 2.16 10.75 1.61
N LEU A 90 2.97 11.64 2.15
CA LEU A 90 4.42 11.47 2.18
C LEU A 90 4.83 10.74 3.47
N TRP A 91 5.93 10.00 3.40
CA TRP A 91 6.52 9.36 4.58
C TRP A 91 6.67 10.34 5.75
N GLU A 92 7.11 11.56 5.46
CA GLU A 92 7.33 12.61 6.45
C GLU A 92 6.05 12.97 7.22
N ASP A 93 4.88 12.76 6.60
CA ASP A 93 3.58 13.02 7.23
C ASP A 93 3.07 11.81 8.03
N LEU A 94 3.68 10.65 7.86
CA LEU A 94 3.20 9.38 8.39
C LEU A 94 4.11 8.78 9.47
N GLN A 95 5.21 9.44 9.81
CA GLN A 95 6.26 8.86 10.67
C GLN A 95 5.75 8.34 12.02
N ASN A 96 4.70 8.96 12.56
CA ASN A 96 4.15 8.58 13.87
C ASN A 96 2.92 7.68 13.76
N GLU A 97 2.55 7.23 12.56
CA GLU A 97 1.38 6.39 12.37
C GLU A 97 1.68 4.94 12.75
N GLU A 98 0.77 4.33 13.51
CA GLU A 98 0.92 2.95 13.98
C GLU A 98 1.05 1.95 12.83
N ILE A 99 0.39 2.20 11.71
CA ILE A 99 0.38 1.28 10.57
C ILE A 99 1.80 0.98 10.04
N LEU A 100 2.72 1.91 10.19
CA LEU A 100 4.11 1.69 9.74
C LEU A 100 4.77 0.51 10.45
N ASN A 101 4.28 0.11 11.61
CA ASN A 101 4.81 -1.04 12.33
C ASN A 101 4.40 -2.38 11.71
N TYR A 102 3.44 -2.37 10.80
CA TYR A 102 2.84 -3.59 10.26
C TYR A 102 3.04 -3.78 8.76
N ILE A 103 3.43 -2.75 8.03
CA ILE A 103 3.63 -2.83 6.59
C ILE A 103 5.11 -2.98 6.24
N ASP A 104 5.36 -3.65 5.13
CA ASP A 104 6.73 -3.94 4.67
C ASP A 104 7.21 -2.91 3.65
N VAL A 105 6.32 -2.46 2.76
CA VAL A 105 6.65 -1.50 1.70
C VAL A 105 5.55 -0.44 1.62
N LEU A 106 5.97 0.82 1.60
CA LEU A 106 5.10 1.97 1.39
C LEU A 106 5.47 2.64 0.06
N VAL A 107 4.49 2.76 -0.82
CA VAL A 107 4.65 3.59 -2.02
C VAL A 107 4.00 4.92 -1.73
N ASP A 108 4.80 5.97 -1.53
CA ASP A 108 4.32 7.26 -1.05
C ASP A 108 4.28 8.33 -2.14
N GLY A 109 3.55 9.39 -1.88
CA GLY A 109 3.47 10.57 -2.73
C GLY A 109 2.29 10.54 -3.70
N GLU A 110 1.75 11.74 -3.96
CA GLU A 110 0.64 11.90 -4.91
C GLU A 110 1.09 11.61 -6.33
N PHE A 111 0.17 11.00 -7.13
CA PHE A 111 0.41 10.83 -8.55
C PHE A 111 0.50 12.21 -9.22
N MET A 112 1.58 12.45 -9.96
CA MET A 112 1.80 13.69 -10.70
C MET A 112 1.88 13.38 -12.19
N VAL A 113 0.90 13.82 -12.98
CA VAL A 113 0.82 13.51 -14.41
C VAL A 113 2.05 14.04 -15.17
N ASP A 114 2.61 15.16 -14.75
CA ASP A 114 3.80 15.75 -15.38
C ASP A 114 5.06 14.88 -15.19
N LEU A 115 5.02 13.97 -14.22
CA LEU A 115 6.10 13.04 -13.92
C LEU A 115 5.70 11.59 -14.25
N LEU A 116 4.61 11.41 -15.02
CA LEU A 116 4.16 10.09 -15.45
C LEU A 116 5.28 9.37 -16.21
N ASP A 117 5.53 8.13 -15.81
CA ASP A 117 6.48 7.27 -16.49
C ASP A 117 5.97 5.83 -16.43
N THR A 118 5.53 5.32 -17.57
CA THR A 118 4.98 3.98 -17.69
C THR A 118 6.03 2.88 -17.56
N LYS A 119 7.31 3.24 -17.55
CA LYS A 119 8.42 2.31 -17.36
C LYS A 119 8.75 2.08 -15.89
N LEU A 120 8.19 2.90 -14.99
CA LEU A 120 8.42 2.75 -13.57
C LEU A 120 7.75 1.48 -13.05
N LYS A 121 8.46 0.79 -12.18
CA LYS A 121 7.97 -0.40 -11.52
C LYS A 121 7.21 0.02 -10.27
N TRP A 122 5.97 -0.44 -10.11
CA TRP A 122 5.14 -0.30 -8.90
C TRP A 122 4.59 1.10 -8.62
N CYS A 123 4.92 2.13 -9.39
CA CYS A 123 4.37 3.47 -9.21
C CYS A 123 4.07 4.11 -10.56
N GLY A 124 3.25 5.17 -10.53
CA GLY A 124 2.78 5.83 -11.75
C GLY A 124 3.57 7.06 -12.16
N SER A 125 4.27 7.70 -11.22
CA SER A 125 5.03 8.91 -11.50
C SER A 125 6.36 8.89 -10.75
N SER A 126 7.35 9.60 -11.30
CA SER A 126 8.74 9.53 -10.81
C SER A 126 8.97 10.17 -9.44
N ASN A 127 8.03 10.99 -8.96
CA ASN A 127 8.09 11.58 -7.63
C ASN A 127 7.73 10.60 -6.52
N GLN A 128 7.06 9.50 -6.85
CA GLN A 128 6.64 8.48 -5.88
C GLN A 128 7.83 7.62 -5.49
N ARG A 129 7.90 7.26 -4.21
CA ARG A 129 9.01 6.47 -3.66
C ARG A 129 8.51 5.10 -3.24
N ILE A 130 9.33 4.07 -3.48
CA ILE A 130 9.11 2.71 -2.99
C ILE A 130 9.97 2.55 -1.74
N ILE A 131 9.36 2.57 -0.57
CA ILE A 131 10.07 2.67 0.71
C ILE A 131 10.07 1.33 1.43
N ASP A 132 11.25 0.89 1.85
CA ASP A 132 11.39 -0.25 2.75
C ASP A 132 11.08 0.24 4.17
N VAL A 133 9.89 -0.09 4.68
CA VAL A 133 9.39 0.45 5.94
C VAL A 133 10.19 -0.03 7.16
N PRO A 134 10.43 -1.34 7.35
CA PRO A 134 11.22 -1.78 8.49
C PRO A 134 12.62 -1.18 8.52
N ALA A 135 13.30 -1.14 7.38
CA ALA A 135 14.64 -0.56 7.28
C ALA A 135 14.62 0.94 7.56
N SER A 136 13.59 1.64 7.09
CA SER A 136 13.45 3.08 7.29
C SER A 136 13.18 3.44 8.75
N LEU A 137 12.34 2.67 9.43
CA LEU A 137 12.06 2.88 10.86
C LEU A 137 13.32 2.65 11.68
N ASP A 138 14.07 1.62 11.35
CA ASP A 138 15.30 1.25 12.05
C ASP A 138 16.40 2.31 11.86
N ALA A 139 16.52 2.85 10.65
CA ALA A 139 17.51 3.86 10.32
C ALA A 139 17.12 5.29 10.73
N GLY A 140 15.84 5.54 11.01
CA GLY A 140 15.33 6.88 11.28
C GLY A 140 15.29 7.79 10.05
N GLN A 141 15.35 7.22 8.85
CA GLN A 141 15.31 7.95 7.58
C GLN A 141 14.77 7.04 6.49
N VAL A 142 14.35 7.63 5.36
CA VAL A 142 13.85 6.86 4.23
C VAL A 142 14.94 5.97 3.64
N ILE A 143 14.67 4.67 3.60
CA ILE A 143 15.49 3.68 2.91
C ILE A 143 14.62 3.10 1.77
N LEU A 144 15.10 3.19 0.56
CA LEU A 144 14.34 2.70 -0.60
C LEU A 144 14.35 1.18 -0.64
N TYR A 145 13.22 0.61 -1.06
CA TYR A 145 13.08 -0.82 -1.24
C TYR A 145 13.95 -1.30 -2.40
N VAL A 146 14.66 -2.40 -2.19
CA VAL A 146 15.49 -3.03 -3.22
C VAL A 146 14.84 -4.35 -3.62
N ASP A 147 14.51 -4.49 -4.90
CA ASP A 147 14.00 -5.74 -5.44
C ASP A 147 15.15 -6.67 -5.79
N ASN A 148 15.31 -7.72 -5.02
CA ASN A 148 16.38 -8.70 -5.24
C ASN A 148 16.27 -9.38 -6.61
N SER A 149 15.07 -9.47 -7.19
CA SER A 149 14.91 -10.04 -8.51
C SER A 149 15.51 -9.15 -9.60
N GLU A 150 15.57 -7.83 -9.39
CA GLU A 150 16.26 -6.92 -10.31
C GLU A 150 17.78 -7.08 -10.23
N ILE A 151 18.30 -7.32 -9.03
CA ILE A 151 19.74 -7.53 -8.83
C ILE A 151 20.19 -8.81 -9.53
N THR A 152 19.41 -9.88 -9.40
CA THR A 152 19.72 -11.18 -10.01
C THR A 152 19.21 -11.32 -11.44
N GLY A 153 18.13 -10.65 -11.78
CA GLY A 153 17.46 -10.74 -13.08
C GLY A 153 18.20 -10.06 -14.22
N ASN A 154 19.18 -9.26 -13.92
CA ASN A 154 20.03 -8.58 -14.91
C ASN A 154 21.14 -9.48 -15.46
N ASN A 155 21.18 -10.67 -15.02
CA ASN A 155 22.19 -11.64 -15.42
C ASN A 155 21.82 -12.37 -16.70
#